data_d457d87977b45a7cb6001e2711e54e46
#
_entry.id   d457d87977b45a7cb6001e2711e54e46
#
_cell.length_a   1.000
_cell.length_b   1.000
_cell.length_c   1.000
_cell.angle_alpha   90.00
_cell.angle_beta   90.00
_cell.angle_gamma   90.00
#
_symmetry.space_group_name_H-M   'P 1'
#
loop_
_entity.id
_entity.type
_entity.pdbx_description
1 polymer ?
#
loop_
_entity_poly.entity_id
_entity_poly.type
_entity_poly.pdbx_seq_one_letter_code
_entity_poly.pdbx_strand_id
1 'polypeptide(L)'
;MKEGREAVFARQVTVYAHCDLPCGVYDPAQAKIEAQSVKACIEKYHASEDPVFKQRAVAIKEARSNMVKEHLWVLWTDYFKPNHFEAYPQLHALFNEATKLAGAAGTKGNLDVAVADKLIAKIDEIAEIFWATKK
;
A
#
# COMPACT_ATOMS: atom_id res chain seq x y z
N MET A 1 -16.35 1.27 -39.61
CA MET A 1 -16.42 0.15 -38.69
C MET A 1 -15.15 0.00 -37.86
N LYS A 2 -14.00 -0.01 -38.49
CA LYS A 2 -12.72 -0.03 -37.75
C LYS A 2 -12.49 1.25 -36.92
N GLU A 3 -12.91 2.38 -37.41
CA GLU A 3 -12.79 3.67 -36.71
C GLU A 3 -13.59 3.74 -35.41
N GLY A 4 -14.75 3.10 -35.36
CA GLY A 4 -15.58 3.06 -34.16
C GLY A 4 -14.95 2.24 -33.02
N ARG A 5 -14.17 1.21 -33.37
CA ARG A 5 -13.46 0.40 -32.36
C ARG A 5 -12.27 1.13 -31.78
N GLU A 6 -11.53 1.85 -32.63
CA GLU A 6 -10.40 2.66 -32.17
C GLU A 6 -10.87 3.78 -31.24
N ALA A 7 -11.99 4.41 -31.54
CA ALA A 7 -12.58 5.43 -30.69
C ALA A 7 -13.01 4.89 -29.31
N VAL A 8 -13.45 3.64 -29.23
CA VAL A 8 -13.83 3.00 -27.96
C VAL A 8 -12.60 2.70 -27.12
N PHE A 9 -11.51 2.26 -27.74
CA PHE A 9 -10.25 2.03 -27.01
C PHE A 9 -9.54 3.32 -26.59
N ALA A 10 -9.66 4.36 -27.38
CA ALA A 10 -9.09 5.66 -27.02
C ALA A 10 -9.75 6.31 -25.80
N ARG A 11 -10.89 5.70 -25.37
CA ARG A 11 -11.59 6.28 -24.29
C ARG A 11 -11.12 6.02 -22.99
N GLN A 12 -10.09 5.47 -22.76
CA GLN A 12 -9.84 4.97 -21.87
C GLN A 12 -9.09 4.81 -20.99
N VAL A 13 -8.40 5.32 -20.53
CA VAL A 13 -7.66 5.10 -19.30
C VAL A 13 -7.87 6.28 -18.36
N THR A 14 -8.80 6.12 -17.46
CA THR A 14 -8.83 7.02 -16.32
C THR A 14 -7.86 6.47 -15.30
N VAL A 15 -6.74 7.13 -15.15
CA VAL A 15 -5.79 6.83 -14.11
C VAL A 15 -6.15 7.68 -12.91
N TYR A 16 -6.55 7.02 -11.85
CA TYR A 16 -6.81 7.68 -10.59
C TYR A 16 -5.58 7.56 -9.71
N ALA A 17 -4.95 8.66 -9.42
CA ALA A 17 -3.99 8.77 -8.33
C ALA A 17 -4.74 8.64 -6.99
N HIS A 18 -4.25 9.20 -5.92
CA HIS A 18 -4.99 9.23 -4.64
C HIS A 18 -6.21 10.17 -4.67
N CYS A 19 -6.43 10.86 -5.77
CA CYS A 19 -7.58 11.74 -6.00
C CYS A 19 -7.98 11.67 -7.49
N ASP A 20 -9.14 12.18 -7.83
CA ASP A 20 -9.66 12.19 -9.19
C ASP A 20 -8.84 13.04 -10.16
N LEU A 21 -8.00 13.90 -9.63
CA LEU A 21 -7.13 14.78 -10.40
C LEU A 21 -5.68 14.33 -10.23
N PRO A 22 -4.91 14.14 -11.32
CA PRO A 22 -3.48 13.83 -11.18
C PRO A 22 -2.73 15.05 -10.65
N CYS A 23 -2.69 15.19 -9.34
CA CYS A 23 -2.15 16.37 -8.65
C CYS A 23 -0.62 16.36 -8.53
N GLY A 24 0.04 15.22 -8.76
CA GLY A 24 1.48 15.08 -8.58
C GLY A 24 1.95 15.07 -7.13
N VAL A 25 1.02 15.07 -6.18
CA VAL A 25 1.34 15.07 -4.76
C VAL A 25 1.26 13.64 -4.22
N TYR A 26 2.41 13.04 -3.93
CA TYR A 26 2.54 11.67 -3.44
C TYR A 26 3.54 11.65 -2.28
N ASP A 27 3.29 10.78 -1.31
CA ASP A 27 4.20 10.58 -0.19
C ASP A 27 4.04 9.15 0.36
N PRO A 28 5.12 8.36 0.43
CA PRO A 28 5.05 7.02 1.02
C PRO A 28 4.70 7.03 2.52
N ALA A 29 4.74 8.18 3.18
CA ALA A 29 4.35 8.32 4.58
C ALA A 29 2.92 7.88 4.86
N GLN A 30 2.00 8.02 3.89
CA GLN A 30 0.61 7.57 4.06
C GLN A 30 0.54 6.06 4.31
N ALA A 31 1.22 5.26 3.50
CA ALA A 31 1.29 3.81 3.69
C ALA A 31 1.97 3.45 5.02
N LYS A 32 3.03 4.15 5.37
CA LYS A 32 3.78 3.90 6.61
C LYS A 32 2.94 4.17 7.85
N ILE A 33 2.22 5.28 7.89
CA ILE A 33 1.34 5.64 9.02
C ILE A 33 0.30 4.54 9.23
N GLU A 34 -0.33 4.05 8.17
CA GLU A 34 -1.31 2.99 8.27
C GLU A 34 -0.68 1.66 8.75
N ALA A 35 0.53 1.33 8.28
CA ALA A 35 1.23 0.14 8.72
C ALA A 35 1.64 0.22 10.21
N GLN A 36 2.03 1.40 10.68
CA GLN A 36 2.30 1.64 12.10
C GLN A 36 1.03 1.50 12.93
N SER A 37 -0.10 1.96 12.41
CA SER A 37 -1.41 1.80 13.06
C SER A 37 -1.79 0.30 13.15
N VAL A 38 -1.52 -0.48 12.09
CA VAL A 38 -1.71 -1.93 12.12
C VAL A 38 -0.89 -2.57 13.24
N LYS A 39 0.39 -2.23 13.33
CA LYS A 39 1.27 -2.74 14.40
C LYS A 39 0.72 -2.39 15.78
N ALA A 40 0.35 -1.13 15.98
CA ALA A 40 -0.21 -0.67 17.25
C ALA A 40 -1.49 -1.43 17.63
N CYS A 41 -2.36 -1.73 16.67
CA CYS A 41 -3.57 -2.54 16.91
C CYS A 41 -3.22 -3.95 17.37
N ILE A 42 -2.20 -4.58 16.78
CA ILE A 42 -1.76 -5.91 17.18
C ILE A 42 -1.20 -5.90 18.61
N GLU A 43 -0.34 -4.93 18.91
CA GLU A 43 0.24 -4.78 20.26
C GLU A 43 -0.84 -4.55 21.31
N LYS A 44 -1.80 -3.67 21.03
CA LYS A 44 -2.92 -3.39 21.94
C LYS A 44 -3.85 -4.59 22.10
N TYR A 45 -4.04 -5.37 21.04
CA TYR A 45 -4.80 -6.63 21.13
C TYR A 45 -4.16 -7.57 22.15
N HIS A 46 -2.85 -7.77 22.06
CA HIS A 46 -2.14 -8.68 22.98
C HIS A 46 -2.09 -8.15 24.41
N ALA A 47 -2.11 -6.83 24.60
CA ALA A 47 -2.04 -6.20 25.91
C ALA A 47 -3.39 -6.15 26.65
N SER A 48 -4.50 -6.47 25.98
CA SER A 48 -5.84 -6.34 26.55
C SER A 48 -6.43 -7.72 26.90
N GLU A 49 -7.17 -7.77 28.01
CA GLU A 49 -8.00 -8.91 28.38
C GLU A 49 -9.49 -8.68 28.05
N ASP A 50 -9.85 -7.47 27.62
CA ASP A 50 -11.22 -7.14 27.30
C ASP A 50 -11.61 -7.69 25.91
N PRO A 51 -12.56 -8.64 25.84
CA PRO A 51 -12.93 -9.26 24.57
C PRO A 51 -13.57 -8.28 23.58
N VAL A 52 -14.27 -7.28 24.05
CA VAL A 52 -14.88 -6.26 23.17
C VAL A 52 -13.80 -5.40 22.54
N PHE A 53 -12.83 -4.95 23.32
CA PHE A 53 -11.68 -4.21 22.82
C PHE A 53 -10.87 -5.04 21.81
N LYS A 54 -10.63 -6.31 22.10
CA LYS A 54 -9.89 -7.22 21.21
C LYS A 54 -10.58 -7.37 19.85
N GLN A 55 -11.90 -7.53 19.83
CA GLN A 55 -12.66 -7.58 18.58
C GLN A 55 -12.52 -6.30 17.77
N ARG A 56 -12.61 -5.14 18.42
CA ARG A 56 -12.43 -3.84 17.76
C ARG A 56 -11.01 -3.67 17.22
N ALA A 57 -10.01 -4.10 17.98
CA ALA A 57 -8.61 -4.03 17.53
C ALA A 57 -8.39 -4.86 16.26
N VAL A 58 -8.97 -6.06 16.17
CA VAL A 58 -8.91 -6.89 14.96
C VAL A 58 -9.57 -6.20 13.77
N ALA A 59 -10.77 -5.65 13.96
CA ALA A 59 -11.50 -4.98 12.89
C ALA A 59 -10.75 -3.74 12.37
N ILE A 60 -10.21 -2.94 13.27
CA ILE A 60 -9.44 -1.74 12.92
C ILE A 60 -8.12 -2.13 12.23
N LYS A 61 -7.43 -3.14 12.74
CA LYS A 61 -6.23 -3.69 12.11
C LYS A 61 -6.49 -4.08 10.65
N GLU A 62 -7.58 -4.77 10.39
CA GLU A 62 -7.94 -5.18 9.04
C GLU A 62 -8.24 -3.98 8.15
N ALA A 63 -8.99 -3.00 8.65
CA ALA A 63 -9.29 -1.77 7.93
C ALA A 63 -8.01 -0.99 7.59
N ARG A 64 -7.07 -0.87 8.54
CA ARG A 64 -5.79 -0.19 8.31
C ARG A 64 -4.91 -0.96 7.34
N SER A 65 -4.91 -2.29 7.38
CA SER A 65 -4.21 -3.12 6.39
C SER A 65 -4.71 -2.88 4.98
N ASN A 66 -6.03 -2.70 4.80
CA ASN A 66 -6.60 -2.31 3.52
C ASN A 66 -6.10 -0.92 3.08
N MET A 67 -6.02 0.03 4.00
CA MET A 67 -5.51 1.37 3.70
C MET A 67 -4.04 1.32 3.27
N VAL A 68 -3.22 0.48 3.89
CA VAL A 68 -1.84 0.26 3.45
C VAL A 68 -1.82 -0.16 1.98
N LYS A 69 -2.64 -1.13 1.61
CA LYS A 69 -2.71 -1.62 0.22
C LYS A 69 -3.10 -0.51 -0.75
N GLU A 70 -4.12 0.27 -0.43
CA GLU A 70 -4.59 1.37 -1.27
C GLU A 70 -3.49 2.41 -1.50
N HIS A 71 -2.79 2.82 -0.45
CA HIS A 71 -1.70 3.78 -0.56
C HIS A 71 -0.48 3.23 -1.32
N LEU A 72 -0.19 1.93 -1.19
CA LEU A 72 0.85 1.28 -1.97
C LEU A 72 0.48 1.22 -3.45
N TRP A 73 -0.75 0.88 -3.78
CA TRP A 73 -1.20 0.79 -5.17
C TRP A 73 -1.11 2.13 -5.90
N VAL A 74 -1.46 3.21 -5.24
CA VAL A 74 -1.34 4.57 -5.78
C VAL A 74 0.11 4.88 -6.17
N LEU A 75 1.06 4.55 -5.32
CA LEU A 75 2.47 4.73 -5.63
C LEU A 75 2.92 3.84 -6.78
N TRP A 76 2.53 2.58 -6.76
CA TRP A 76 2.95 1.58 -7.72
C TRP A 76 2.45 1.87 -9.13
N THR A 77 1.18 2.23 -9.25
CA THR A 77 0.52 2.38 -10.55
C THR A 77 0.52 3.81 -11.07
N ASP A 78 0.50 4.80 -10.19
CA ASP A 78 0.31 6.19 -10.60
C ASP A 78 1.57 7.04 -10.48
N TYR A 79 2.36 6.83 -9.43
CA TYR A 79 3.59 7.60 -9.24
C TYR A 79 4.77 7.05 -10.05
N PHE A 80 5.12 5.77 -9.84
CA PHE A 80 6.28 5.18 -10.49
C PHE A 80 6.03 4.96 -11.98
N LYS A 81 7.00 5.36 -12.80
CA LYS A 81 6.96 5.33 -14.26
C LYS A 81 7.92 4.27 -14.80
N PRO A 82 7.84 3.91 -16.10
CA PRO A 82 8.73 2.90 -16.68
C PRO A 82 10.21 3.15 -16.45
N ASN A 83 10.66 4.39 -16.52
CA ASN A 83 12.06 4.74 -16.26
C ASN A 83 12.49 4.44 -14.82
N HIS A 84 11.58 4.56 -13.86
CA HIS A 84 11.85 4.19 -12.47
C HIS A 84 12.01 2.68 -12.31
N PHE A 85 11.18 1.89 -12.98
CA PHE A 85 11.28 0.44 -12.95
C PHE A 85 12.54 -0.08 -13.66
N GLU A 86 13.03 0.63 -14.66
CA GLU A 86 14.33 0.33 -15.28
C GLU A 86 15.49 0.60 -14.34
N ALA A 87 15.46 1.75 -13.67
CA ALA A 87 16.52 2.16 -12.74
C ALA A 87 16.51 1.33 -11.44
N TYR A 88 15.35 0.87 -11.01
CA TYR A 88 15.14 0.10 -9.78
C TYR A 88 14.35 -1.17 -10.09
N PRO A 89 14.99 -2.20 -10.68
CA PRO A 89 14.31 -3.42 -11.14
C PRO A 89 13.55 -4.16 -10.03
N GLN A 90 13.93 -3.96 -8.77
CA GLN A 90 13.29 -4.60 -7.61
C GLN A 90 11.94 -4.00 -7.22
N LEU A 91 11.52 -2.86 -7.81
CA LEU A 91 10.30 -2.15 -7.40
C LEU A 91 9.04 -3.00 -7.50
N HIS A 92 8.84 -3.71 -8.61
CA HIS A 92 7.66 -4.55 -8.76
C HIS A 92 7.57 -5.62 -7.67
N ALA A 93 8.69 -6.27 -7.36
CA ALA A 93 8.76 -7.28 -6.32
C ALA A 93 8.50 -6.67 -4.95
N LEU A 94 9.06 -5.51 -4.64
CA LEU A 94 8.84 -4.81 -3.37
C LEU A 94 7.36 -4.48 -3.16
N PHE A 95 6.69 -3.94 -4.16
CA PHE A 95 5.25 -3.64 -4.08
C PHE A 95 4.41 -4.91 -3.94
N ASN A 96 4.74 -5.96 -4.68
CA ASN A 96 4.04 -7.23 -4.57
C ASN A 96 4.18 -7.82 -3.17
N GLU A 97 5.40 -7.86 -2.64
CA GLU A 97 5.68 -8.36 -1.29
C GLU A 97 4.98 -7.53 -0.21
N ALA A 98 5.08 -6.19 -0.28
CA ALA A 98 4.45 -5.30 0.67
C ALA A 98 2.92 -5.44 0.65
N THR A 99 2.32 -5.52 -0.53
CA THR A 99 0.88 -5.71 -0.69
C THR A 99 0.42 -7.05 -0.09
N LYS A 100 1.19 -8.12 -0.30
CA LYS A 100 0.90 -9.42 0.30
C LYS A 100 1.04 -9.41 1.82
N LEU A 101 2.05 -8.72 2.35
CA LEU A 101 2.23 -8.56 3.80
C LEU A 101 1.07 -7.79 4.45
N ALA A 102 0.42 -6.90 3.71
CA ALA A 102 -0.78 -6.21 4.17
C ALA A 102 -2.08 -6.97 3.84
N GLY A 103 -1.99 -8.11 3.21
CA GLY A 103 -3.13 -8.91 2.78
C GLY A 103 -3.51 -10.03 3.72
N ALA A 104 -4.31 -10.98 3.20
CA ALA A 104 -4.86 -12.12 3.95
C ALA A 104 -3.75 -13.05 4.49
N ALA A 105 -2.66 -13.22 3.75
CA ALA A 105 -1.51 -13.99 4.20
C ALA A 105 -0.57 -13.22 5.12
N GLY A 106 -0.85 -11.95 5.36
CA GLY A 106 -0.07 -11.07 6.22
C GLY A 106 -0.91 -10.49 7.36
N THR A 107 -0.83 -9.18 7.54
CA THR A 107 -1.42 -8.49 8.69
C THR A 107 -2.94 -8.56 8.78
N LYS A 108 -3.65 -8.78 7.68
CA LYS A 108 -5.10 -9.02 7.74
C LYS A 108 -5.43 -10.34 8.40
N GLY A 109 -4.66 -11.37 8.11
CA GLY A 109 -4.95 -12.75 8.52
C GLY A 109 -4.29 -13.23 9.80
N ASN A 110 -3.47 -12.40 10.47
CA ASN A 110 -2.79 -12.80 11.69
C ASN A 110 -2.63 -11.65 12.68
N LEU A 111 -2.09 -11.96 13.85
CA LEU A 111 -1.85 -11.02 14.95
C LEU A 111 -0.38 -11.05 15.36
N ASP A 112 0.50 -11.23 14.39
CA ASP A 112 1.95 -11.32 14.63
C ASP A 112 2.60 -9.95 14.38
N VAL A 113 3.16 -9.37 15.43
CA VAL A 113 3.90 -8.09 15.37
C VAL A 113 5.06 -8.18 14.37
N ALA A 114 5.72 -9.33 14.27
CA ALA A 114 6.85 -9.50 13.36
C ALA A 114 6.43 -9.34 11.89
N VAL A 115 5.21 -9.72 11.54
CA VAL A 115 4.68 -9.52 10.18
C VAL A 115 4.44 -8.04 9.89
N ALA A 116 3.91 -7.30 10.88
CA ALA A 116 3.76 -5.85 10.77
C ALA A 116 5.12 -5.14 10.64
N ASP A 117 6.13 -5.60 11.37
CA ASP A 117 7.49 -5.05 11.25
C ASP A 117 8.08 -5.29 9.86
N LYS A 118 7.86 -6.47 9.28
CA LYS A 118 8.27 -6.76 7.90
C LYS A 118 7.58 -5.86 6.90
N LEU A 119 6.29 -5.62 7.09
CA LEU A 119 5.52 -4.70 6.23
C LEU A 119 6.11 -3.28 6.29
N ILE A 120 6.37 -2.77 7.49
CA ILE A 120 6.96 -1.44 7.67
C ILE A 120 8.33 -1.38 6.99
N ALA A 121 9.16 -2.41 7.14
CA ALA A 121 10.49 -2.47 6.52
C ALA A 121 10.38 -2.42 4.98
N LYS A 122 9.41 -3.12 4.38
CA LYS A 122 9.20 -3.07 2.93
C LYS A 122 8.72 -1.70 2.46
N ILE A 123 7.86 -1.05 3.23
CA ILE A 123 7.44 0.32 2.93
C ILE A 123 8.64 1.28 3.01
N ASP A 124 9.52 1.10 3.98
CA ASP A 124 10.73 1.93 4.10
C ASP A 124 11.67 1.75 2.90
N GLU A 125 11.83 0.51 2.40
CA GLU A 125 12.61 0.28 1.17
C GLU A 125 11.98 1.01 -0.04
N ILE A 126 10.68 0.95 -0.18
CA ILE A 126 9.95 1.69 -1.24
C ILE A 126 10.14 3.20 -1.07
N ALA A 127 10.07 3.68 0.15
CA ALA A 127 10.25 5.11 0.47
C ALA A 127 11.65 5.61 0.09
N GLU A 128 12.69 4.83 0.36
CA GLU A 128 14.05 5.16 -0.04
C GLU A 128 14.16 5.36 -1.56
N ILE A 129 13.58 4.45 -2.33
CA ILE A 129 13.57 4.54 -3.79
C ILE A 129 12.73 5.75 -4.24
N PHE A 130 11.56 5.95 -3.63
CA PHE A 130 10.71 7.10 -3.93
C PHE A 130 11.48 8.41 -3.79
N TRP A 131 12.15 8.63 -2.66
CA TRP A 131 12.90 9.85 -2.43
C TRP A 131 14.14 9.95 -3.31
N ALA A 132 14.74 8.83 -3.69
CA ALA A 132 15.83 8.82 -4.67
C ALA A 132 15.38 9.33 -6.05
N THR A 133 14.14 9.06 -6.45
CA THR A 133 13.58 9.58 -7.72
C THR A 133 13.29 11.08 -7.71
N LYS A 134 13.26 11.71 -6.54
CA LYS A 134 13.01 13.15 -6.38
C LYS A 134 14.27 14.01 -6.45
N LYS A 135 15.43 13.39 -6.46
CA LYS A 135 16.74 14.11 -6.50
C LYS A 135 17.18 14.54 -7.89
#